data_e7eee33b8058643903cd011473d11717
#
_entry.id   e7eee33b8058643903cd011473d11717
#
_cell.length_a   1.000
_cell.length_b   1.000
_cell.length_c   1.000
_cell.angle_alpha   90.00
_cell.angle_beta   90.00
_cell.angle_gamma   90.00
#
_symmetry.space_group_name_H-M   'P 1'
#
loop_
_entity.id
_entity.type
_entity.pdbx_description
1 polymer ?
#
loop_
_entity_poly.entity_id
_entity_poly.type
_entity_poly.pdbx_seq_one_letter_code
_entity_poly.pdbx_strand_id
1 'polypeptide(L)'
;MHLRITETAFELHLRKIYPTRNILSMRETETVSGQDCLDVQKKTDGSVNIIGEVATDPVASWMIQSAQVASKFTLFTHHAKTFPDLVTALRNSMLRAGVFKDEKTAEEQVVQVLNFDIHLVKDFRGRRYIERVTECIPVEEKNEYTYDYRKEKSLEGKLEKFMDNATIFFTKTTNRELYKYRNILEYQDGNYVLTNPITEANIKAMRNNMDDSDLDGFDDFLQRNWGIKLKREDDFEEETPAEGTKKRGRKPKKTI
;
A
#
# COMPACT_ATOMS: atom_id res chain seq x y z
N MET A 1 4.44 -18.20 -6.87
CA MET A 1 3.29 -17.60 -6.13
C MET A 1 2.06 -18.47 -6.28
N HIS A 2 1.23 -18.59 -5.24
CA HIS A 2 -0.02 -19.33 -5.23
C HIS A 2 -1.18 -18.36 -5.39
N LEU A 3 -2.06 -18.59 -6.38
CA LEU A 3 -3.16 -17.69 -6.69
C LEU A 3 -4.47 -18.21 -6.07
N ARG A 4 -5.23 -17.30 -5.50
CA ARG A 4 -6.58 -17.54 -4.98
C ARG A 4 -7.52 -16.58 -5.67
N ILE A 5 -8.49 -17.11 -6.36
CA ILE A 5 -9.39 -16.35 -7.24
C ILE A 5 -10.81 -16.56 -6.77
N THR A 6 -11.54 -15.46 -6.55
CA THR A 6 -12.97 -15.46 -6.30
C THR A 6 -13.67 -14.63 -7.35
N GLU A 7 -14.68 -15.22 -8.01
CA GLU A 7 -15.44 -14.60 -9.09
C GLU A 7 -16.94 -14.84 -8.89
N THR A 8 -17.76 -13.93 -9.35
CA THR A 8 -19.23 -14.16 -9.48
C THR A 8 -19.54 -15.04 -10.69
N ALA A 9 -18.77 -14.91 -11.76
CA ALA A 9 -18.78 -15.77 -12.94
C ALA A 9 -17.33 -16.06 -13.34
N PHE A 10 -17.04 -17.28 -13.81
CA PHE A 10 -15.68 -17.62 -14.26
C PHE A 10 -15.35 -16.91 -15.58
N GLU A 11 -14.67 -15.77 -15.49
CA GLU A 11 -14.28 -14.94 -16.63
C GLU A 11 -12.76 -14.94 -16.87
N LEU A 12 -11.95 -14.99 -15.80
CA LEU A 12 -10.50 -14.87 -15.90
C LEU A 12 -9.83 -16.11 -16.49
N HIS A 13 -10.41 -17.30 -16.32
CA HIS A 13 -9.89 -18.56 -16.85
C HIS A 13 -8.42 -18.85 -16.58
N LEU A 14 -7.82 -18.25 -15.55
CA LEU A 14 -6.37 -18.32 -15.27
C LEU A 14 -5.88 -19.74 -15.06
N ARG A 15 -6.70 -20.61 -14.44
CA ARG A 15 -6.38 -22.03 -14.28
C ARG A 15 -6.22 -22.77 -15.62
N LYS A 16 -6.98 -22.38 -16.63
CA LYS A 16 -6.90 -22.94 -17.98
C LYS A 16 -5.68 -22.42 -18.73
N ILE A 17 -5.36 -21.14 -18.52
CA ILE A 17 -4.23 -20.45 -19.17
C ILE A 17 -2.89 -20.93 -18.56
N TYR A 18 -2.87 -21.14 -17.23
CA TYR A 18 -1.67 -21.53 -16.48
C TYR A 18 -1.87 -22.85 -15.73
N PRO A 19 -2.00 -24.00 -16.42
CA PRO A 19 -2.40 -25.27 -15.82
C PRO A 19 -1.39 -25.83 -14.80
N THR A 20 -0.12 -25.41 -14.88
CA THR A 20 0.97 -25.85 -13.99
C THR A 20 1.10 -25.00 -12.72
N ARG A 21 0.38 -23.87 -12.63
CA ARG A 21 0.41 -22.99 -11.45
C ARG A 21 -0.55 -23.47 -10.35
N ASN A 22 -0.18 -23.22 -9.11
CA ASN A 22 -1.08 -23.49 -7.98
C ASN A 22 -2.17 -22.41 -7.95
N ILE A 23 -3.32 -22.72 -8.54
CA ILE A 23 -4.46 -21.82 -8.66
C ILE A 23 -5.69 -22.50 -8.07
N LEU A 24 -6.30 -21.87 -7.07
CA LEU A 24 -7.62 -22.20 -6.56
C LEU A 24 -8.60 -21.14 -7.05
N SER A 25 -9.51 -21.52 -7.94
CA SER A 25 -10.60 -20.65 -8.40
C SER A 25 -11.90 -21.08 -7.75
N MET A 26 -12.59 -20.12 -7.15
CA MET A 26 -13.90 -20.32 -6.52
C MET A 26 -14.88 -19.35 -7.15
N ARG A 27 -16.14 -19.76 -7.18
CA ARG A 27 -17.23 -18.94 -7.69
C ARG A 27 -18.33 -18.85 -6.64
N GLU A 28 -18.86 -17.65 -6.49
CA GLU A 28 -20.07 -17.43 -5.74
C GLU A 28 -21.27 -18.14 -6.41
N THR A 29 -22.13 -18.73 -5.60
CA THR A 29 -23.34 -19.44 -6.04
C THR A 29 -24.47 -19.10 -5.08
N GLU A 30 -25.68 -19.58 -5.34
CA GLU A 30 -26.82 -19.43 -4.43
C GLU A 30 -26.57 -20.05 -3.05
N THR A 31 -25.68 -21.05 -2.95
CA THR A 31 -25.40 -21.80 -1.71
C THR A 31 -24.02 -21.51 -1.12
N VAL A 32 -23.14 -20.84 -1.84
CA VAL A 32 -21.80 -20.49 -1.40
C VAL A 32 -21.60 -19.01 -1.63
N SER A 33 -21.51 -18.25 -0.56
CA SER A 33 -21.29 -16.81 -0.63
C SER A 33 -19.83 -16.46 -0.93
N GLY A 34 -19.58 -15.23 -1.38
CA GLY A 34 -18.22 -14.68 -1.49
C GLY A 34 -17.47 -14.74 -0.16
N GLN A 35 -18.17 -14.60 0.97
CA GLN A 35 -17.61 -14.76 2.32
C GLN A 35 -17.09 -16.19 2.56
N ASP A 36 -17.87 -17.21 2.18
CA ASP A 36 -17.43 -18.61 2.32
C ASP A 36 -16.19 -18.90 1.47
N CYS A 37 -16.16 -18.36 0.25
CA CYS A 37 -14.99 -18.46 -0.62
C CYS A 37 -13.72 -17.93 0.04
N LEU A 38 -13.80 -16.81 0.77
CA LEU A 38 -12.65 -16.24 1.48
C LEU A 38 -12.28 -16.96 2.73
N ASP A 39 -13.22 -17.42 3.50
CA ASP A 39 -12.90 -18.20 4.69
C ASP A 39 -12.14 -19.47 4.30
N VAL A 40 -12.43 -20.03 3.12
CA VAL A 40 -11.61 -21.08 2.51
C VAL A 40 -10.24 -20.54 2.08
N GLN A 41 -10.18 -19.39 1.43
CA GLN A 41 -8.91 -18.81 0.99
C GLN A 41 -7.96 -18.51 2.16
N LYS A 42 -8.46 -17.95 3.26
CA LYS A 42 -7.66 -17.70 4.48
C LYS A 42 -7.04 -18.96 5.08
N LYS A 43 -7.65 -20.12 4.85
CA LYS A 43 -7.15 -21.43 5.31
C LYS A 43 -6.19 -22.09 4.34
N THR A 44 -5.98 -21.51 3.17
CA THR A 44 -5.09 -22.02 2.14
C THR A 44 -3.86 -21.13 2.00
N ASP A 45 -2.72 -21.69 1.63
CA ASP A 45 -1.49 -20.92 1.38
C ASP A 45 -1.61 -20.13 0.07
N GLY A 46 -2.25 -18.95 0.14
CA GLY A 46 -2.42 -18.02 -0.97
C GLY A 46 -1.46 -16.84 -0.89
N SER A 47 -0.61 -16.67 -1.91
CA SER A 47 0.27 -15.48 -1.99
C SER A 47 -0.45 -14.28 -2.62
N VAL A 48 -1.35 -14.54 -3.57
CA VAL A 48 -2.07 -13.51 -4.33
C VAL A 48 -3.56 -13.81 -4.30
N ASN A 49 -4.35 -12.86 -3.84
CA ASN A 49 -5.80 -12.90 -3.92
C ASN A 49 -6.28 -12.07 -5.11
N ILE A 50 -7.14 -12.66 -5.92
CA ILE A 50 -7.77 -11.99 -7.06
C ILE A 50 -9.28 -12.07 -6.89
N ILE A 51 -9.92 -10.91 -6.82
CA ILE A 51 -11.37 -10.77 -6.80
C ILE A 51 -11.81 -10.25 -8.16
N GLY A 52 -12.57 -11.07 -8.89
CA GLY A 52 -12.97 -10.75 -10.26
C GLY A 52 -13.69 -9.41 -10.34
N GLU A 53 -14.62 -9.14 -9.42
CA GLU A 53 -15.33 -7.87 -9.32
C GLU A 53 -15.79 -7.61 -7.89
N VAL A 54 -15.65 -6.38 -7.44
CA VAL A 54 -16.21 -5.89 -6.17
C VAL A 54 -17.55 -5.23 -6.46
N ALA A 55 -18.61 -6.07 -6.59
CA ALA A 55 -19.94 -5.63 -6.99
C ALA A 55 -20.88 -5.35 -5.81
N THR A 56 -20.62 -5.89 -4.62
CA THR A 56 -21.51 -5.80 -3.46
C THR A 56 -20.78 -5.35 -2.19
N ASP A 57 -21.53 -4.76 -1.25
CA ASP A 57 -20.99 -4.27 0.02
C ASP A 57 -20.30 -5.37 0.86
N PRO A 58 -20.86 -6.58 1.01
CA PRO A 58 -20.17 -7.67 1.68
C PRO A 58 -18.86 -8.06 1.03
N VAL A 59 -18.80 -8.13 -0.32
CA VAL A 59 -17.57 -8.46 -1.05
C VAL A 59 -16.51 -7.37 -0.88
N ALA A 60 -16.90 -6.08 -0.93
CA ALA A 60 -15.98 -4.97 -0.67
C ALA A 60 -15.38 -5.04 0.73
N SER A 61 -16.23 -5.18 1.73
CA SER A 61 -15.79 -5.29 3.13
C SER A 61 -14.82 -6.45 3.34
N TRP A 62 -15.15 -7.56 2.79
CA TRP A 62 -14.41 -8.77 2.85
C TRP A 62 -13.06 -8.71 2.11
N MET A 63 -13.02 -8.10 0.94
CA MET A 63 -11.79 -7.86 0.19
C MET A 63 -10.81 -7.00 1.02
N ILE A 64 -11.27 -5.89 1.60
CA ILE A 64 -10.45 -5.04 2.46
C ILE A 64 -9.86 -5.82 3.63
N GLN A 65 -10.68 -6.59 4.36
CA GLN A 65 -10.22 -7.39 5.50
C GLN A 65 -9.18 -8.44 5.09
N SER A 66 -9.37 -9.09 3.94
CA SER A 66 -8.41 -10.10 3.50
C SER A 66 -7.10 -9.51 3.00
N ALA A 67 -7.15 -8.35 2.37
CA ALA A 67 -5.96 -7.64 1.94
C ALA A 67 -5.04 -7.26 3.12
N GLN A 68 -5.62 -7.04 4.32
CA GLN A 68 -4.84 -6.73 5.53
C GLN A 68 -4.12 -7.94 6.15
N VAL A 69 -4.60 -9.15 5.95
CA VAL A 69 -4.20 -10.27 6.82
C VAL A 69 -3.43 -11.38 6.11
N ALA A 70 -3.73 -11.69 4.86
CA ALA A 70 -3.41 -13.01 4.34
C ALA A 70 -2.65 -13.07 3.02
N SER A 71 -2.47 -11.96 2.31
CA SER A 71 -1.85 -11.99 0.98
C SER A 71 -0.71 -11.00 0.83
N LYS A 72 0.26 -11.35 -0.02
CA LYS A 72 1.29 -10.40 -0.46
C LYS A 72 0.69 -9.34 -1.39
N PHE A 73 -0.28 -9.75 -2.21
CA PHE A 73 -1.01 -8.88 -3.14
C PHE A 73 -2.48 -9.24 -3.15
N THR A 74 -3.33 -8.23 -3.22
CA THR A 74 -4.76 -8.35 -3.51
C THR A 74 -5.07 -7.52 -4.74
N LEU A 75 -5.65 -8.16 -5.76
CA LEU A 75 -6.09 -7.53 -7.00
C LEU A 75 -7.61 -7.63 -7.08
N PHE A 76 -8.26 -6.55 -7.48
CA PHE A 76 -9.70 -6.55 -7.70
C PHE A 76 -10.08 -5.57 -8.79
N THR A 77 -11.26 -5.75 -9.40
CA THR A 77 -11.82 -4.77 -10.33
C THR A 77 -12.98 -4.02 -9.70
N HIS A 78 -13.14 -2.77 -10.07
CA HIS A 78 -14.21 -1.88 -9.61
C HIS A 78 -14.58 -0.86 -10.69
N HIS A 79 -15.82 -0.33 -10.65
CA HIS A 79 -16.33 0.63 -11.63
C HIS A 79 -16.31 2.08 -11.17
N ALA A 80 -15.29 2.51 -10.45
CA ALA A 80 -15.12 3.92 -10.09
C ALA A 80 -14.55 4.73 -11.25
N LYS A 81 -14.97 5.99 -11.40
CA LYS A 81 -14.48 6.91 -12.43
C LYS A 81 -13.18 7.59 -12.05
N THR A 82 -13.03 7.91 -10.78
CA THR A 82 -11.85 8.58 -10.23
C THR A 82 -11.32 7.83 -9.01
N PHE A 83 -10.07 8.08 -8.65
CA PHE A 83 -9.49 7.50 -7.44
C PHE A 83 -10.25 7.88 -6.16
N PRO A 84 -10.64 9.16 -5.93
CA PRO A 84 -11.49 9.51 -4.79
C PRO A 84 -12.85 8.82 -4.79
N ASP A 85 -13.46 8.61 -5.97
CA ASP A 85 -14.72 7.86 -6.06
C ASP A 85 -14.53 6.40 -5.63
N LEU A 86 -13.38 5.78 -5.97
CA LEU A 86 -13.04 4.42 -5.55
C LEU A 86 -12.95 4.32 -4.03
N VAL A 87 -12.18 5.21 -3.39
CA VAL A 87 -12.04 5.26 -1.92
C VAL A 87 -13.39 5.47 -1.26
N THR A 88 -14.17 6.43 -1.75
CA THR A 88 -15.51 6.74 -1.22
C THR A 88 -16.48 5.58 -1.36
N ALA A 89 -16.48 4.89 -2.51
CA ALA A 89 -17.33 3.74 -2.76
C ALA A 89 -17.01 2.58 -1.81
N LEU A 90 -15.73 2.23 -1.67
CA LEU A 90 -15.28 1.17 -0.77
C LEU A 90 -15.58 1.49 0.69
N ARG A 91 -15.29 2.72 1.15
CA ARG A 91 -15.64 3.20 2.49
C ARG A 91 -17.14 3.04 2.77
N ASN A 92 -17.97 3.53 1.86
CA ASN A 92 -19.42 3.47 2.01
C ASN A 92 -19.92 2.00 2.04
N SER A 93 -19.30 1.12 1.26
CA SER A 93 -19.61 -0.31 1.30
C SER A 93 -19.28 -0.94 2.65
N MET A 94 -18.16 -0.56 3.28
CA MET A 94 -17.80 -1.04 4.62
C MET A 94 -18.77 -0.55 5.69
N LEU A 95 -19.27 0.68 5.58
CA LEU A 95 -20.28 1.23 6.48
C LEU A 95 -21.63 0.51 6.30
N ARG A 96 -22.09 0.30 5.06
CA ARG A 96 -23.35 -0.40 4.77
C ARG A 96 -23.30 -1.89 5.14
N ALA A 97 -22.14 -2.53 5.01
CA ALA A 97 -21.93 -3.90 5.49
C ALA A 97 -21.93 -4.01 7.03
N GLY A 98 -21.95 -2.87 7.75
CA GLY A 98 -22.04 -2.84 9.22
C GLY A 98 -20.74 -3.22 9.94
N VAL A 99 -19.61 -3.32 9.22
CA VAL A 99 -18.31 -3.68 9.81
C VAL A 99 -17.74 -2.53 10.63
N PHE A 100 -17.94 -1.31 10.15
CA PHE A 100 -17.54 -0.08 10.86
C PHE A 100 -18.74 0.83 11.02
N LYS A 101 -18.75 1.60 12.13
CA LYS A 101 -19.75 2.61 12.41
C LYS A 101 -19.25 4.03 12.20
N ASP A 102 -17.95 4.19 12.11
CA ASP A 102 -17.24 5.45 11.94
C ASP A 102 -16.68 5.58 10.54
N GLU A 103 -16.96 6.71 9.90
CA GLU A 103 -16.56 7.01 8.53
C GLU A 103 -15.04 7.11 8.39
N LYS A 104 -14.38 7.78 9.36
CA LYS A 104 -12.92 7.95 9.35
C LYS A 104 -12.22 6.60 9.45
N THR A 105 -12.63 5.77 10.41
CA THR A 105 -12.05 4.43 10.59
C THR A 105 -12.26 3.56 9.35
N ALA A 106 -13.43 3.60 8.73
CA ALA A 106 -13.69 2.85 7.50
C ALA A 106 -12.78 3.32 6.35
N GLU A 107 -12.60 4.63 6.18
CA GLU A 107 -11.72 5.19 5.15
C GLU A 107 -10.25 4.86 5.41
N GLU A 108 -9.77 4.95 6.65
CA GLU A 108 -8.42 4.54 7.04
C GLU A 108 -8.13 3.09 6.65
N GLN A 109 -9.08 2.18 6.88
CA GLN A 109 -8.92 0.77 6.50
C GLN A 109 -8.84 0.57 4.99
N VAL A 110 -9.62 1.32 4.22
CA VAL A 110 -9.55 1.31 2.75
C VAL A 110 -8.19 1.80 2.27
N VAL A 111 -7.75 2.95 2.77
CA VAL A 111 -6.52 3.61 2.33
C VAL A 111 -5.27 2.78 2.67
N GLN A 112 -5.28 2.02 3.78
CA GLN A 112 -4.17 1.14 4.17
C GLN A 112 -3.92 -0.02 3.20
N VAL A 113 -4.92 -0.44 2.43
CA VAL A 113 -4.79 -1.57 1.50
C VAL A 113 -4.73 -1.16 0.04
N LEU A 114 -5.14 0.07 -0.29
CA LEU A 114 -5.06 0.62 -1.64
C LEU A 114 -3.68 1.21 -1.89
N ASN A 115 -2.85 0.53 -2.69
CA ASN A 115 -1.57 1.07 -3.10
C ASN A 115 -1.65 1.75 -4.48
N PHE A 116 -2.32 1.11 -5.43
CA PHE A 116 -2.41 1.58 -6.82
C PHE A 116 -3.81 1.36 -7.40
N ASP A 117 -4.23 2.31 -8.23
CA ASP A 117 -5.38 2.19 -9.13
C ASP A 117 -4.89 2.22 -10.58
N ILE A 118 -5.26 1.22 -11.35
CA ILE A 118 -4.99 1.14 -12.79
C ILE A 118 -6.30 1.40 -13.52
N HIS A 119 -6.50 2.62 -13.97
CA HIS A 119 -7.74 3.03 -14.63
C HIS A 119 -7.73 2.67 -16.12
N LEU A 120 -8.68 1.80 -16.51
CA LEU A 120 -8.86 1.38 -17.89
C LEU A 120 -10.05 2.08 -18.50
N VAL A 121 -9.88 2.58 -19.71
CA VAL A 121 -10.95 3.19 -20.50
C VAL A 121 -11.13 2.49 -21.84
N LYS A 122 -12.34 2.61 -22.36
CA LYS A 122 -12.68 2.20 -23.72
C LYS A 122 -13.10 3.43 -24.51
N ASP A 123 -12.40 3.75 -25.58
CA ASP A 123 -12.73 4.88 -26.44
C ASP A 123 -13.97 4.59 -27.33
N PHE A 124 -14.43 5.62 -28.03
CA PHE A 124 -15.58 5.52 -28.93
C PHE A 124 -15.36 4.57 -30.12
N ARG A 125 -14.08 4.25 -30.44
CA ARG A 125 -13.69 3.27 -31.46
C ARG A 125 -13.60 1.84 -30.92
N GLY A 126 -13.86 1.65 -29.61
CA GLY A 126 -13.80 0.36 -28.96
C GLY A 126 -12.41 -0.06 -28.51
N ARG A 127 -11.38 0.77 -28.65
CA ARG A 127 -10.03 0.48 -28.17
C ARG A 127 -9.98 0.63 -26.67
N ARG A 128 -9.35 -0.32 -25.98
CA ARG A 128 -9.12 -0.31 -24.54
C ARG A 128 -7.67 0.03 -24.27
N TYR A 129 -7.44 0.92 -23.33
CA TYR A 129 -6.09 1.32 -22.90
C TYR A 129 -6.11 1.74 -21.44
N ILE A 130 -4.94 1.76 -20.82
CA ILE A 130 -4.75 2.32 -19.48
C ILE A 130 -4.74 3.84 -19.62
N GLU A 131 -5.70 4.53 -19.03
CA GLU A 131 -5.72 5.99 -19.00
C GLU A 131 -4.69 6.55 -18.04
N ARG A 132 -4.62 5.97 -16.86
CA ARG A 132 -3.67 6.38 -15.81
C ARG A 132 -3.38 5.24 -14.85
N VAL A 133 -2.24 5.34 -14.18
CA VAL A 133 -1.91 4.59 -12.98
C VAL A 133 -1.74 5.58 -11.84
N THR A 134 -2.56 5.47 -10.81
CA THR A 134 -2.59 6.36 -9.66
C THR A 134 -2.02 5.64 -8.42
N GLU A 135 -1.11 6.29 -7.71
CA GLU A 135 -0.59 5.83 -6.43
C GLU A 135 -1.39 6.47 -5.29
N CYS A 136 -1.80 5.67 -4.33
CA CYS A 136 -2.34 6.11 -3.05
C CYS A 136 -1.22 6.30 -2.03
N ILE A 137 -1.27 7.41 -1.32
CA ILE A 137 -0.27 7.77 -0.31
C ILE A 137 -1.00 8.05 0.99
N PRO A 138 -1.08 7.08 1.92
CA PRO A 138 -1.68 7.31 3.23
C PRO A 138 -0.97 8.46 3.96
N VAL A 139 -1.74 9.32 4.61
CA VAL A 139 -1.20 10.39 5.45
C VAL A 139 -1.04 9.83 6.85
N GLU A 140 0.21 9.64 7.29
CA GLU A 140 0.50 9.24 8.67
C GLU A 140 0.15 10.41 9.61
N GLU A 141 -0.79 10.20 10.52
CA GLU A 141 -1.00 11.12 11.63
C GLU A 141 0.22 11.08 12.55
N LYS A 142 1.11 12.03 12.43
CA LYS A 142 2.14 12.23 13.44
C LYS A 142 1.48 12.77 14.71
N ASN A 143 1.27 11.91 15.68
CA ASN A 143 0.71 12.24 17.00
C ASN A 143 1.75 13.00 17.89
N GLU A 144 2.48 13.91 17.34
CA GLU A 144 3.45 14.70 18.10
C GLU A 144 2.76 15.92 18.71
N TYR A 145 2.19 15.74 19.90
CA TYR A 145 2.04 16.86 20.83
C TYR A 145 3.44 17.21 21.33
N THR A 146 4.07 18.15 20.68
CA THR A 146 5.50 18.41 20.77
C THR A 146 5.91 19.05 22.10
N TYR A 147 4.98 19.53 22.94
CA TYR A 147 5.33 20.25 24.13
C TYR A 147 4.43 19.92 25.33
N ASP A 148 5.07 19.50 26.42
CA ASP A 148 4.45 19.49 27.73
C ASP A 148 4.47 20.92 28.31
N TYR A 149 3.38 21.68 28.13
CA TYR A 149 3.25 23.05 28.62
C TYR A 149 3.49 23.18 30.13
N ARG A 150 3.40 22.08 30.90
CA ARG A 150 3.65 22.06 32.34
C ARG A 150 5.11 22.29 32.68
N LYS A 151 6.03 22.05 31.75
CA LYS A 151 7.46 22.27 31.92
C LYS A 151 7.88 23.74 31.78
N GLU A 152 7.00 24.58 31.21
CA GLU A 152 7.24 26.00 31.09
C GLU A 152 7.17 26.68 32.44
N LYS A 153 8.14 27.58 32.71
CA LYS A 153 8.25 28.29 34.00
C LYS A 153 7.34 29.51 34.08
N SER A 154 7.18 30.24 32.98
CA SER A 154 6.37 31.44 32.91
C SER A 154 4.92 31.12 32.59
N LEU A 155 3.98 31.94 33.04
CA LEU A 155 2.56 31.82 32.68
C LEU A 155 2.37 32.07 31.18
N GLU A 156 3.06 33.03 30.62
CA GLU A 156 3.00 33.38 29.21
C GLU A 156 3.47 32.21 28.34
N GLY A 157 4.62 31.60 28.63
CA GLY A 157 5.12 30.41 27.93
C GLY A 157 4.19 29.20 28.06
N LYS A 158 3.55 28.99 29.24
CA LYS A 158 2.52 27.94 29.41
C LYS A 158 1.33 28.19 28.49
N LEU A 159 0.85 29.42 28.41
CA LEU A 159 -0.28 29.77 27.56
C LEU A 159 0.05 29.61 26.07
N GLU A 160 1.21 30.09 25.65
CA GLU A 160 1.69 29.94 24.26
C GLU A 160 1.72 28.45 23.86
N LYS A 161 2.38 27.61 24.66
CA LYS A 161 2.45 26.16 24.37
C LYS A 161 1.11 25.44 24.45
N PHE A 162 0.23 25.88 25.32
CA PHE A 162 -1.14 25.37 25.34
C PHE A 162 -1.90 25.75 24.07
N MET A 163 -1.78 27.01 23.60
CA MET A 163 -2.40 27.46 22.35
C MET A 163 -1.86 26.72 21.14
N ASP A 164 -0.54 26.48 21.08
CA ASP A 164 0.08 25.66 20.01
C ASP A 164 -0.52 24.26 19.99
N ASN A 165 -0.57 23.58 21.15
CA ASN A 165 -1.15 22.24 21.26
C ASN A 165 -2.65 22.24 20.92
N ALA A 166 -3.40 23.25 21.35
CA ALA A 166 -4.80 23.37 21.00
C ALA A 166 -5.01 23.57 19.50
N THR A 167 -4.19 24.40 18.86
CA THR A 167 -4.22 24.61 17.41
C THR A 167 -3.93 23.31 16.68
N ILE A 168 -2.88 22.56 17.10
CA ILE A 168 -2.56 21.23 16.53
C ILE A 168 -3.76 20.28 16.69
N PHE A 169 -4.35 20.22 17.89
CA PHE A 169 -5.50 19.38 18.17
C PHE A 169 -6.69 19.70 17.26
N PHE A 170 -7.08 20.99 17.18
CA PHE A 170 -8.21 21.40 16.34
C PHE A 170 -7.92 21.16 14.86
N THR A 171 -6.71 21.45 14.38
CA THR A 171 -6.31 21.18 12.98
C THR A 171 -6.41 19.70 12.67
N LYS A 172 -5.89 18.82 13.53
CA LYS A 172 -5.98 17.36 13.36
C LYS A 172 -7.43 16.85 13.40
N THR A 173 -8.26 17.40 14.28
CA THR A 173 -9.66 16.99 14.42
C THR A 173 -10.51 17.44 13.25
N THR A 174 -10.20 18.59 12.64
CA THR A 174 -10.93 19.14 11.50
C THR A 174 -10.37 18.70 10.15
N ASN A 175 -9.08 18.38 10.08
CA ASN A 175 -8.46 17.87 8.86
C ASN A 175 -8.84 16.40 8.67
N ARG A 176 -9.65 16.14 7.63
CA ARG A 176 -10.12 14.80 7.24
C ARG A 176 -9.32 14.20 6.10
N GLU A 177 -8.19 14.81 5.72
CA GLU A 177 -7.34 14.28 4.65
C GLU A 177 -6.57 13.06 5.14
N LEU A 178 -7.08 11.86 4.88
CA LEU A 178 -6.47 10.59 5.28
C LEU A 178 -5.48 10.05 4.25
N TYR A 179 -5.51 10.57 3.04
CA TYR A 179 -4.64 10.16 1.95
C TYR A 179 -4.38 11.28 0.96
N LYS A 180 -3.27 11.16 0.26
CA LYS A 180 -2.98 11.87 -0.98
C LYS A 180 -2.93 10.86 -2.11
N TYR A 181 -3.08 11.34 -3.33
CA TYR A 181 -2.91 10.49 -4.50
C TYR A 181 -2.22 11.26 -5.61
N ARG A 182 -1.51 10.55 -6.48
CA ARG A 182 -0.87 11.14 -7.65
C ARG A 182 -0.80 10.13 -8.78
N ASN A 183 -0.87 10.62 -10.00
CA ASN A 183 -0.66 9.77 -11.16
C ASN A 183 0.85 9.55 -11.34
N ILE A 184 1.25 8.30 -11.52
CA ILE A 184 2.63 7.92 -11.85
C ILE A 184 2.79 7.68 -13.35
N LEU A 185 1.71 7.36 -14.04
CA LEU A 185 1.65 7.16 -15.48
C LEU A 185 0.32 7.71 -16.01
N GLU A 186 0.37 8.38 -17.15
CA GLU A 186 -0.80 8.86 -17.88
C GLU A 186 -0.68 8.59 -19.38
N TYR A 187 -1.81 8.38 -20.02
CA TYR A 187 -1.88 8.32 -21.47
C TYR A 187 -2.21 9.69 -22.04
N GLN A 188 -1.25 10.32 -22.69
CA GLN A 188 -1.34 11.67 -23.25
C GLN A 188 -0.99 11.65 -24.72
N ASP A 189 -1.88 12.17 -25.59
CA ASP A 189 -1.65 12.34 -27.02
C ASP A 189 -1.12 11.09 -27.76
N GLY A 190 -1.64 9.93 -27.38
CA GLY A 190 -1.24 8.67 -28.01
C GLY A 190 -0.03 7.95 -27.40
N ASN A 191 0.58 8.53 -26.37
CA ASN A 191 1.77 7.99 -25.69
C ASN A 191 1.55 7.85 -24.19
N TYR A 192 2.29 6.91 -23.58
CA TYR A 192 2.38 6.80 -22.13
C TYR A 192 3.48 7.71 -21.60
N VAL A 193 3.12 8.56 -20.66
CA VAL A 193 4.02 9.53 -20.02
C VAL A 193 4.13 9.21 -18.52
N LEU A 194 5.35 9.07 -18.03
CA LEU A 194 5.61 8.97 -16.59
C LEU A 194 5.55 10.37 -15.97
N THR A 195 4.63 10.59 -15.03
CA THR A 195 4.34 11.91 -14.47
C THR A 195 5.00 12.13 -13.12
N ASN A 196 4.98 11.14 -12.25
CA ASN A 196 5.60 11.21 -10.91
C ASN A 196 6.30 9.89 -10.55
N PRO A 197 7.38 9.94 -9.77
CA PRO A 197 8.03 8.73 -9.26
C PRO A 197 7.14 8.03 -8.22
N ILE A 198 7.27 6.71 -8.11
CA ILE A 198 6.65 5.92 -7.03
C ILE A 198 7.28 6.33 -5.68
N THR A 199 6.49 6.33 -4.60
CA THR A 199 7.01 6.63 -3.24
C THR A 199 8.01 5.57 -2.76
N GLU A 200 8.96 5.97 -1.92
CA GLU A 200 9.93 5.04 -1.32
C GLU A 200 9.25 3.90 -0.55
N ALA A 201 8.14 4.19 0.14
CA ALA A 201 7.37 3.19 0.87
C ALA A 201 6.83 2.09 -0.05
N ASN A 202 6.22 2.47 -1.18
CA ASN A 202 5.70 1.52 -2.15
C ASN A 202 6.83 0.81 -2.91
N ILE A 203 7.91 1.51 -3.26
CA ILE A 203 9.11 0.88 -3.85
C ILE A 203 9.64 -0.23 -2.92
N LYS A 204 9.81 0.07 -1.63
CA LYS A 204 10.27 -0.91 -0.63
C LYS A 204 9.32 -2.10 -0.52
N ALA A 205 8.01 -1.84 -0.46
CA ALA A 205 7.00 -2.91 -0.40
C ALA A 205 7.02 -3.81 -1.65
N MET A 206 7.19 -3.23 -2.84
CA MET A 206 7.31 -3.97 -4.08
C MET A 206 8.57 -4.85 -4.11
N ARG A 207 9.73 -4.28 -3.78
CA ARG A 207 11.02 -4.99 -3.75
C ARG A 207 11.00 -6.20 -2.82
N ASN A 208 10.41 -6.09 -1.64
CA ASN A 208 10.30 -7.19 -0.68
C ASN A 208 9.52 -8.41 -1.21
N ASN A 209 8.84 -8.26 -2.33
CA ASN A 209 8.03 -9.31 -2.95
C ASN A 209 8.54 -9.75 -4.33
N MET A 210 9.66 -9.19 -4.79
CA MET A 210 10.33 -9.55 -6.05
C MET A 210 11.40 -10.61 -5.79
N ASP A 211 11.69 -11.42 -6.80
CA ASP A 211 12.90 -12.25 -6.83
C ASP A 211 14.06 -11.46 -7.47
N ASP A 212 15.28 -12.01 -7.38
CA ASP A 212 16.49 -11.31 -7.82
C ASP A 212 16.44 -10.90 -9.30
N SER A 213 15.83 -11.72 -10.15
CA SER A 213 15.69 -11.43 -11.58
C SER A 213 14.76 -10.26 -11.87
N ASP A 214 13.69 -10.12 -11.08
CA ASP A 214 12.73 -9.01 -11.19
C ASP A 214 13.30 -7.73 -10.58
N LEU A 215 14.09 -7.84 -9.49
CA LEU A 215 14.75 -6.72 -8.82
C LEU A 215 15.69 -5.96 -9.77
N ASP A 216 16.50 -6.66 -10.56
CA ASP A 216 17.42 -6.02 -11.52
C ASP A 216 16.67 -5.16 -12.53
N GLY A 217 15.61 -5.70 -13.12
CA GLY A 217 14.80 -4.97 -14.08
C GLY A 217 14.05 -3.78 -13.46
N PHE A 218 13.59 -3.93 -12.23
CA PHE A 218 12.89 -2.87 -11.51
C PHE A 218 13.84 -1.74 -11.09
N ASP A 219 15.01 -2.06 -10.55
CA ASP A 219 16.02 -1.08 -10.16
C ASP A 219 16.53 -0.29 -11.37
N ASP A 220 16.76 -0.95 -12.51
CA ASP A 220 17.09 -0.31 -13.78
C ASP A 220 15.99 0.64 -14.26
N PHE A 221 14.73 0.24 -14.12
CA PHE A 221 13.59 1.09 -14.45
C PHE A 221 13.53 2.34 -13.59
N LEU A 222 13.70 2.21 -12.26
CA LEU A 222 13.71 3.33 -11.31
C LEU A 222 14.84 4.30 -11.62
N GLN A 223 16.04 3.78 -11.88
CA GLN A 223 17.20 4.61 -12.19
C GLN A 223 17.05 5.36 -13.52
N ARG A 224 16.63 4.68 -14.58
CA ARG A 224 16.49 5.29 -15.92
C ARG A 224 15.40 6.34 -15.99
N ASN A 225 14.28 6.13 -15.33
CA ASN A 225 13.12 7.00 -15.46
C ASN A 225 13.05 8.10 -14.39
N TRP A 226 13.56 7.84 -13.19
CA TRP A 226 13.45 8.78 -12.08
C TRP A 226 14.76 9.07 -11.35
N GLY A 227 15.88 8.52 -11.79
CA GLY A 227 17.19 8.72 -11.17
C GLY A 227 17.32 8.13 -9.77
N ILE A 228 16.41 7.25 -9.38
CA ILE A 228 16.39 6.61 -8.06
C ILE A 228 17.39 5.45 -8.06
N LYS A 229 18.42 5.56 -7.20
CA LYS A 229 19.39 4.50 -6.93
C LYS A 229 19.12 3.92 -5.55
N LEU A 230 18.88 2.64 -5.49
CA LEU A 230 18.68 1.92 -4.23
C LEU A 230 19.93 1.08 -3.92
N LYS A 231 20.39 1.14 -2.67
CA LYS A 231 21.46 0.26 -2.19
C LYS A 231 20.89 -1.15 -2.00
N ARG A 232 21.67 -2.16 -2.37
CA ARG A 232 21.40 -3.57 -2.04
C ARG A 232 22.06 -3.92 -0.71
N GLU A 233 21.54 -4.90 -0.01
CA GLU A 233 22.16 -5.37 1.24
C GLU A 233 23.60 -5.85 1.00
N ASP A 234 23.90 -6.42 -0.15
CA ASP A 234 25.24 -6.87 -0.57
C ASP A 234 26.23 -5.70 -0.74
N ASP A 235 25.76 -4.47 -0.95
CA ASP A 235 26.63 -3.27 -1.07
C ASP A 235 27.24 -2.85 0.28
N PHE A 236 26.83 -3.45 1.40
CA PHE A 236 27.36 -3.15 2.74
C PHE A 236 28.55 -4.04 3.15
N GLU A 237 28.89 -5.08 2.41
CA GLU A 237 30.02 -5.98 2.77
C GLU A 237 31.40 -5.48 2.32
N GLU A 238 31.52 -4.38 1.56
CA GLU A 238 32.82 -3.87 1.07
C GLU A 238 33.46 -2.73 1.87
N GLU A 239 32.92 -2.32 3.00
CA GLU A 239 33.67 -1.45 3.92
C GLU A 239 34.55 -2.29 4.86
N THR A 240 35.65 -2.84 4.35
CA THR A 240 36.75 -3.33 5.17
C THR A 240 37.28 -2.17 6.02
N PRO A 241 37.40 -2.33 7.36
CA PRO A 241 37.97 -1.28 8.20
C PRO A 241 39.43 -1.07 7.80
N ALA A 242 39.78 0.17 7.49
CA ALA A 242 41.14 0.57 7.24
C ALA A 242 42.09 0.08 8.36
N GLU A 243 43.07 -0.73 8.01
CA GLU A 243 44.21 -1.09 8.86
C GLU A 243 44.90 0.20 9.35
N GLY A 244 45.05 0.30 10.65
CA GLY A 244 46.06 1.19 11.16
C GLY A 244 45.76 2.07 12.35
N THR A 245 45.67 1.51 13.53
CA THR A 245 46.19 2.22 14.70
C THR A 245 46.85 1.24 15.67
N LYS A 246 48.20 1.26 15.65
CA LYS A 246 49.09 0.56 16.60
C LYS A 246 48.70 0.95 18.04
N LYS A 247 48.21 0.01 18.83
CA LYS A 247 48.05 0.15 20.28
C LYS A 247 49.43 0.28 20.91
N ARG A 248 49.79 1.43 21.47
CA ARG A 248 50.91 1.61 22.36
C ARG A 248 50.77 0.75 23.60
N GLY A 249 51.73 -0.14 23.82
CA GLY A 249 51.81 -1.05 24.94
C GLY A 249 51.86 -0.33 26.31
N ARG A 250 51.04 -0.80 27.22
CA ARG A 250 51.06 -0.37 28.63
C ARG A 250 52.19 -1.12 29.34
N LYS A 251 53.15 -0.35 29.94
CA LYS A 251 54.21 -0.92 30.81
C LYS A 251 53.62 -1.50 32.09
N PRO A 252 54.15 -2.63 32.61
CA PRO A 252 53.66 -3.20 33.85
C PRO A 252 54.09 -2.35 35.06
N LYS A 253 53.14 -2.18 36.00
CA LYS A 253 53.42 -1.57 37.33
C LYS A 253 54.16 -2.59 38.18
N LYS A 254 55.32 -2.20 38.75
CA LYS A 254 56.03 -2.93 39.81
C LYS A 254 55.25 -2.79 41.12
N THR A 255 55.03 -3.91 41.76
CA THR A 255 54.52 -4.04 43.12
C THR A 255 55.68 -3.86 44.09
N ILE A 256 55.49 -3.07 45.14
CA ILE A 256 56.17 -3.12 46.44
C ILE A 256 55.07 -3.30 47.46
#